data_0f98fae5ed267ab31ef708b1ced92fe9
#
_entry.id   0f98fae5ed267ab31ef708b1ced92fe9
#
_cell.length_a   1.000
_cell.length_b   1.000
_cell.length_c   1.000
_cell.angle_alpha   90.00
_cell.angle_beta   90.00
_cell.angle_gamma   90.00
#
_symmetry.space_group_name_H-M   'P 1'
#
loop_
_entity.id
_entity.type
_entity.pdbx_description
1 polymer ?
#
loop_
_entity_poly.entity_id
_entity_poly.type
_entity_poly.pdbx_seq_one_letter_code
_entity_poly.pdbx_strand_id
1 'polypeptide(L)'
;MKQNIVISENLERSLVVAISECQHDRVFVLTDETTKLLCWPKLSSMRCMQEVTLITIPATDTNKNLESLALVWDALSKGGATRHSLLINLGGGMVTDLGGFAAATFKRGIDFINIPTTLLAMVDASVGGKTGVNFNGLKNEIGVFADARFVIISTLFLDTLDMPNLCSGYAEMLKHGLINDERMWAELVGFSFHNPDFVQLQRMVGESIAVKERIVQQDPHEKGLRKALNLGHTIGHAIESFAMEQGRPMLHGYAVAYGLIGELYLSVCKTAFPVDRLRQTARFIREAYGTPAITCDDYPKLLELMKHDKKNTSGIINFSLLANIGDVKLNQTASEEEIKEALDFIREG
;
A
#
# COMPACT_ATOMS: atom_id res chain seq x y z
N MET A 1 -18.62 -3.49 9.20
CA MET A 1 -19.40 -2.93 8.07
C MET A 1 -18.56 -3.14 6.81
N LYS A 2 -19.16 -3.35 5.66
CA LYS A 2 -18.40 -3.53 4.42
C LYS A 2 -17.95 -2.15 3.91
N GLN A 3 -16.68 -1.99 3.58
CA GLN A 3 -16.12 -0.79 2.97
C GLN A 3 -16.71 -0.58 1.56
N ASN A 4 -17.21 0.62 1.25
CA ASN A 4 -17.72 0.96 -0.08
C ASN A 4 -16.59 1.57 -0.92
N ILE A 5 -16.11 0.84 -1.93
CA ILE A 5 -15.06 1.32 -2.84
C ILE A 5 -15.73 1.89 -4.09
N VAL A 6 -15.43 3.17 -4.40
CA VAL A 6 -15.98 3.91 -5.53
C VAL A 6 -14.85 4.34 -6.45
N ILE A 7 -14.78 3.78 -7.65
CA ILE A 7 -13.89 4.27 -8.71
C ILE A 7 -14.60 5.43 -9.38
N SER A 8 -14.10 6.63 -9.15
CA SER A 8 -14.83 7.86 -9.46
C SER A 8 -14.44 8.42 -10.83
N GLU A 9 -15.41 8.53 -11.71
CA GLU A 9 -15.31 9.30 -12.95
C GLU A 9 -15.58 10.80 -12.74
N ASN A 10 -16.35 11.15 -11.70
CA ASN A 10 -16.64 12.52 -11.28
C ASN A 10 -16.50 12.64 -9.77
N LEU A 11 -15.39 13.20 -9.33
CA LEU A 11 -15.01 13.27 -7.93
C LEU A 11 -16.03 14.05 -7.08
N GLU A 12 -16.51 15.20 -7.56
CA GLU A 12 -17.49 16.03 -6.83
C GLU A 12 -18.79 15.27 -6.60
N ARG A 13 -19.33 14.60 -7.63
CA ARG A 13 -20.54 13.79 -7.50
C ARG A 13 -20.35 12.64 -6.51
N SER A 14 -19.22 11.94 -6.58
CA SER A 14 -18.92 10.83 -5.67
C SER A 14 -18.80 11.31 -4.23
N LEU A 15 -18.18 12.47 -4.00
CA LEU A 15 -18.07 13.09 -2.68
C LEU A 15 -19.43 13.51 -2.12
N VAL A 16 -20.28 14.17 -2.91
CA VAL A 16 -21.61 14.58 -2.48
C VAL A 16 -22.43 13.36 -2.02
N VAL A 17 -22.40 12.26 -2.79
CA VAL A 17 -23.09 11.03 -2.43
C VAL A 17 -22.52 10.44 -1.15
N ALA A 18 -21.21 10.26 -1.06
CA ALA A 18 -20.56 9.64 0.10
C ALA A 18 -20.76 10.44 1.38
N ILE A 19 -20.66 11.77 1.33
CA ILE A 19 -20.92 12.65 2.47
C ILE A 19 -22.39 12.59 2.90
N SER A 20 -23.33 12.58 1.93
CA SER A 20 -24.78 12.52 2.25
C SER A 20 -25.21 11.20 2.88
N GLU A 21 -24.51 10.10 2.57
CA GLU A 21 -24.78 8.78 3.18
C GLU A 21 -24.16 8.62 4.58
N CYS A 22 -23.20 9.49 4.94
CA CYS A 22 -22.65 9.56 6.29
C CYS A 22 -23.47 10.55 7.12
N GLN A 23 -24.17 10.08 8.17
CA GLN A 23 -24.79 11.00 9.13
C GLN A 23 -23.73 11.82 9.80
N HIS A 24 -23.74 13.16 9.65
CA HIS A 24 -22.70 14.02 10.20
C HIS A 24 -23.25 15.37 10.64
N ASP A 25 -22.64 15.92 11.70
CA ASP A 25 -22.87 17.29 12.18
C ASP A 25 -21.76 18.26 11.75
N ARG A 26 -20.56 17.73 11.51
CA ARG A 26 -19.36 18.47 11.07
C ARG A 26 -18.50 17.60 10.17
N VAL A 27 -17.83 18.23 9.22
CA VAL A 27 -16.88 17.58 8.33
C VAL A 27 -15.48 18.14 8.55
N PHE A 28 -14.53 17.25 8.75
CA PHE A 28 -13.11 17.55 8.84
C PHE A 28 -12.38 16.91 7.67
N VAL A 29 -11.37 17.60 7.14
CA VAL A 29 -10.50 17.04 6.10
C VAL A 29 -9.08 16.97 6.64
N LEU A 30 -8.50 15.78 6.66
CA LEU A 30 -7.12 15.54 7.04
C LEU A 30 -6.25 15.49 5.79
N THR A 31 -5.17 16.26 5.80
CA THR A 31 -4.10 16.24 4.79
C THR A 31 -2.75 16.20 5.48
N ASP A 32 -1.70 15.79 4.77
CA ASP A 32 -0.35 16.21 5.10
C ASP A 32 0.02 17.52 4.38
N GLU A 33 1.21 18.07 4.66
CA GLU A 33 1.68 19.32 4.05
C GLU A 33 1.74 19.25 2.52
N THR A 34 2.16 18.09 1.96
CA THR A 34 2.26 17.86 0.52
C THR A 34 0.89 17.78 -0.13
N THR A 35 -0.01 16.99 0.43
CA THR A 35 -1.36 16.82 -0.12
C THR A 35 -2.24 18.04 0.10
N LYS A 36 -1.99 18.84 1.15
CA LYS A 36 -2.58 20.17 1.29
C LYS A 36 -2.21 21.08 0.11
N LEU A 37 -0.95 21.05 -0.31
CA LEU A 37 -0.47 21.91 -1.39
C LEU A 37 -0.94 21.43 -2.77
N LEU A 38 -0.84 20.13 -3.03
CA LEU A 38 -1.03 19.57 -4.37
C LEU A 38 -2.44 19.02 -4.64
N CYS A 39 -3.10 18.47 -3.61
CA CYS A 39 -4.36 17.74 -3.76
C CYS A 39 -5.57 18.55 -3.26
N TRP A 40 -5.45 19.25 -2.14
CA TRP A 40 -6.54 20.03 -1.56
C TRP A 40 -7.11 21.09 -2.52
N PRO A 41 -6.33 21.84 -3.34
CA PRO A 41 -6.88 22.79 -4.31
C PRO A 41 -7.87 22.18 -5.31
N LYS A 42 -7.74 20.87 -5.61
CA LYS A 42 -8.65 20.14 -6.50
C LYS A 42 -10.03 19.88 -5.87
N LEU A 43 -10.14 19.93 -4.53
CA LEU A 43 -11.38 19.74 -3.78
C LEU A 43 -11.97 21.02 -3.21
N SER A 44 -11.13 21.97 -2.79
CA SER A 44 -11.53 23.15 -2.02
C SER A 44 -12.55 24.05 -2.74
N SER A 45 -12.58 24.02 -4.06
CA SER A 45 -13.56 24.75 -4.88
C SER A 45 -14.92 24.05 -4.98
N MET A 46 -15.01 22.79 -4.62
CA MET A 46 -16.26 22.01 -4.67
C MET A 46 -17.23 22.49 -3.60
N ARG A 47 -18.51 22.57 -3.95
CA ARG A 47 -19.54 23.09 -3.03
C ARG A 47 -19.63 22.30 -1.73
N CYS A 48 -19.46 20.99 -1.77
CA CYS A 48 -19.49 20.13 -0.58
C CYS A 48 -18.29 20.27 0.35
N MET A 49 -17.26 21.06 -0.04
CA MET A 49 -16.03 21.29 0.74
C MET A 49 -15.92 22.71 1.32
N GLN A 50 -16.95 23.56 1.18
CA GLN A 50 -16.88 24.96 1.62
C GLN A 50 -16.97 25.14 3.14
N GLU A 51 -17.66 24.22 3.84
CA GLU A 51 -17.89 24.32 5.30
C GLU A 51 -17.11 23.24 6.09
N VAL A 52 -15.92 22.86 5.60
CA VAL A 52 -15.09 21.86 6.26
C VAL A 52 -13.97 22.47 7.09
N THR A 53 -13.55 21.79 8.14
CA THR A 53 -12.36 22.14 8.91
C THR A 53 -11.16 21.37 8.39
N LEU A 54 -10.15 22.07 7.85
CA LEU A 54 -8.92 21.45 7.37
C LEU A 54 -7.94 21.19 8.51
N ILE A 55 -7.47 19.95 8.62
CA ILE A 55 -6.41 19.51 9.54
C ILE A 55 -5.19 19.15 8.70
N THR A 56 -4.02 19.64 9.09
CA THR A 56 -2.78 19.36 8.35
C THR A 56 -1.74 18.82 9.33
N ILE A 57 -1.10 17.69 8.96
CA ILE A 57 -0.01 17.07 9.70
C ILE A 57 1.29 17.14 8.89
N PRO A 58 2.47 17.01 9.52
CA PRO A 58 3.73 16.92 8.79
C PRO A 58 3.73 15.77 7.77
N ALA A 59 4.35 16.00 6.61
CA ALA A 59 4.46 15.01 5.56
C ALA A 59 5.50 13.91 5.89
N THR A 60 5.54 12.86 5.09
CA THR A 60 6.43 11.70 5.12
C THR A 60 6.04 10.60 6.12
N ASP A 61 6.44 9.35 5.80
CA ASP A 61 6.10 8.17 6.61
C ASP A 61 6.77 8.18 8.01
N THR A 62 7.85 8.93 8.19
CA THR A 62 8.47 9.15 9.51
C THR A 62 7.56 9.88 10.48
N ASN A 63 6.62 10.69 9.96
CA ASN A 63 5.61 11.41 10.72
C ASN A 63 4.30 10.63 10.92
N LYS A 64 4.25 9.37 10.49
CA LYS A 64 3.16 8.45 10.81
C LYS A 64 3.33 7.91 12.24
N ASN A 65 3.24 8.77 13.23
CA ASN A 65 3.59 8.52 14.63
C ASN A 65 2.52 9.04 15.60
N LEU A 66 2.75 8.85 16.91
CA LEU A 66 1.82 9.27 17.95
C LEU A 66 1.71 10.79 18.07
N GLU A 67 2.75 11.56 17.75
CA GLU A 67 2.73 13.02 17.78
C GLU A 67 1.75 13.56 16.72
N SER A 68 1.85 13.08 15.48
CA SER A 68 0.89 13.44 14.42
C SER A 68 -0.53 12.97 14.73
N LEU A 69 -0.68 11.80 15.34
CA LEU A 69 -1.98 11.30 15.77
C LEU A 69 -2.61 12.21 16.83
N ALA A 70 -1.81 12.65 17.82
CA ALA A 70 -2.25 13.58 18.85
C ALA A 70 -2.68 14.95 18.28
N LEU A 71 -1.96 15.45 17.24
CA LEU A 71 -2.36 16.66 16.52
C LEU A 71 -3.76 16.52 15.89
N VAL A 72 -4.06 15.36 15.28
CA VAL A 72 -5.39 15.12 14.68
C VAL A 72 -6.47 15.11 15.77
N TRP A 73 -6.27 14.40 16.88
CA TRP A 73 -7.25 14.36 17.99
C TRP A 73 -7.46 15.73 18.62
N ASP A 74 -6.40 16.51 18.81
CA ASP A 74 -6.49 17.86 19.35
C ASP A 74 -7.28 18.78 18.41
N ALA A 75 -7.00 18.72 17.09
CA ALA A 75 -7.73 19.49 16.08
C ALA A 75 -9.21 19.12 16.02
N LEU A 76 -9.54 17.82 16.05
CA LEU A 76 -10.93 17.35 16.13
C LEU A 76 -11.63 17.87 17.39
N SER A 77 -10.96 17.80 18.54
CA SER A 77 -11.51 18.24 19.83
C SER A 77 -11.75 19.76 19.85
N LYS A 78 -10.76 20.57 19.45
CA LYS A 78 -10.86 22.03 19.37
C LYS A 78 -11.88 22.49 18.33
N GLY A 79 -12.01 21.75 17.23
CA GLY A 79 -13.04 21.98 16.19
C GLY A 79 -14.45 21.58 16.64
N GLY A 80 -14.62 21.06 17.85
CA GLY A 80 -15.92 20.67 18.40
C GLY A 80 -16.51 19.43 17.78
N ALA A 81 -15.64 18.48 17.32
CA ALA A 81 -16.10 17.21 16.78
C ALA A 81 -16.91 16.40 17.80
N THR A 82 -18.01 15.81 17.35
CA THR A 82 -18.88 14.92 18.13
C THR A 82 -18.70 13.46 17.70
N ARG A 83 -19.52 12.55 18.20
CA ARG A 83 -19.56 11.16 17.73
C ARG A 83 -20.17 11.01 16.32
N HIS A 84 -20.83 12.06 15.84
CA HIS A 84 -21.46 12.10 14.53
C HIS A 84 -20.65 12.90 13.51
N SER A 85 -19.46 13.36 13.87
CA SER A 85 -18.60 14.07 12.91
C SER A 85 -17.97 13.10 11.92
N LEU A 86 -17.67 13.62 10.73
CA LEU A 86 -17.06 12.89 9.62
C LEU A 86 -15.62 13.36 9.41
N LEU A 87 -14.68 12.41 9.30
CA LEU A 87 -13.30 12.70 8.90
C LEU A 87 -13.05 12.22 7.48
N ILE A 88 -12.59 13.10 6.60
CA ILE A 88 -12.18 12.78 5.23
C ILE A 88 -10.65 12.79 5.18
N ASN A 89 -10.02 11.66 4.90
CA ASN A 89 -8.58 11.51 4.77
C ASN A 89 -8.19 11.71 3.31
N LEU A 90 -7.60 12.86 2.97
CA LEU A 90 -7.12 13.20 1.63
C LEU A 90 -5.60 13.06 1.58
N GLY A 91 -5.09 11.93 1.14
CA GLY A 91 -3.64 11.73 1.10
C GLY A 91 -3.19 10.33 0.70
N GLY A 92 -1.89 10.11 0.78
CA GLY A 92 -1.27 8.80 0.58
C GLY A 92 -1.55 7.83 1.74
N GLY A 93 -0.88 6.68 1.73
CA GLY A 93 -1.02 5.63 2.76
C GLY A 93 -0.80 6.14 4.18
N MET A 94 0.15 7.07 4.37
CA MET A 94 0.39 7.68 5.69
C MET A 94 -0.86 8.38 6.23
N VAL A 95 -1.51 9.20 5.41
CA VAL A 95 -2.71 9.96 5.82
C VAL A 95 -3.91 9.04 6.01
N THR A 96 -4.11 8.06 5.11
CA THR A 96 -5.24 7.14 5.20
C THR A 96 -5.15 6.21 6.42
N ASP A 97 -3.95 5.70 6.73
CA ASP A 97 -3.73 4.82 7.89
C ASP A 97 -3.87 5.58 9.22
N LEU A 98 -3.14 6.70 9.36
CA LEU A 98 -3.16 7.52 10.58
C LEU A 98 -4.54 8.14 10.80
N GLY A 99 -5.15 8.68 9.74
CA GLY A 99 -6.48 9.29 9.82
C GLY A 99 -7.58 8.27 10.12
N GLY A 100 -7.50 7.07 9.54
CA GLY A 100 -8.40 5.96 9.86
C GLY A 100 -8.26 5.52 11.32
N PHE A 101 -7.02 5.44 11.85
CA PHE A 101 -6.77 5.13 13.24
C PHE A 101 -7.24 6.26 14.17
N ALA A 102 -7.01 7.51 13.79
CA ALA A 102 -7.54 8.67 14.52
C ALA A 102 -9.07 8.63 14.64
N ALA A 103 -9.75 8.39 13.51
CA ALA A 103 -11.20 8.29 13.47
C ALA A 103 -11.73 7.11 14.30
N ALA A 104 -11.11 5.94 14.20
CA ALA A 104 -11.50 4.74 14.94
C ALA A 104 -11.37 4.88 16.46
N THR A 105 -10.44 5.71 16.93
CA THR A 105 -10.12 5.86 18.35
C THR A 105 -10.73 7.13 18.98
N PHE A 106 -10.97 8.19 18.19
CA PHE A 106 -11.60 9.40 18.67
C PHE A 106 -13.04 9.15 19.13
N LYS A 107 -13.36 9.48 20.38
CA LYS A 107 -14.69 9.26 21.01
C LYS A 107 -15.24 7.83 20.86
N ARG A 108 -14.39 6.83 20.74
CA ARG A 108 -14.68 5.40 20.48
C ARG A 108 -15.20 5.11 19.08
N GLY A 109 -14.83 5.95 18.12
CA GLY A 109 -15.13 5.81 16.70
C GLY A 109 -16.04 6.91 16.15
N ILE A 110 -15.59 7.52 15.06
CA ILE A 110 -16.38 8.39 14.18
C ILE A 110 -16.27 7.84 12.75
N ASP A 111 -17.24 8.16 11.90
CA ASP A 111 -17.20 7.77 10.49
C ASP A 111 -16.04 8.46 9.76
N PHE A 112 -15.44 7.77 8.79
CA PHE A 112 -14.43 8.37 7.94
C PHE A 112 -14.52 7.89 6.48
N ILE A 113 -14.00 8.74 5.58
CA ILE A 113 -13.88 8.51 4.15
C ILE A 113 -12.41 8.62 3.77
N ASN A 114 -11.90 7.69 2.96
CA ASN A 114 -10.57 7.79 2.38
C ASN A 114 -10.64 8.28 0.93
N ILE A 115 -9.82 9.28 0.60
CA ILE A 115 -9.54 9.75 -0.75
C ILE A 115 -8.05 9.57 -0.98
N PRO A 116 -7.60 8.36 -1.38
CA PRO A 116 -6.20 8.10 -1.60
C PRO A 116 -5.67 8.91 -2.79
N THR A 117 -4.50 9.52 -2.61
CA THR A 117 -3.90 10.40 -3.62
C THR A 117 -2.64 9.82 -4.25
N THR A 118 -2.07 8.74 -3.70
CA THR A 118 -0.96 8.01 -4.31
C THR A 118 -1.45 6.71 -4.91
N LEU A 119 -0.79 6.22 -5.98
CA LEU A 119 -1.15 4.94 -6.59
C LEU A 119 -1.08 3.80 -5.57
N LEU A 120 -0.05 3.79 -4.72
CA LEU A 120 0.10 2.80 -3.63
C LEU A 120 -1.11 2.81 -2.68
N ALA A 121 -1.58 4.00 -2.29
CA ALA A 121 -2.75 4.09 -1.42
C ALA A 121 -4.04 3.67 -2.14
N MET A 122 -4.19 3.96 -3.44
CA MET A 122 -5.35 3.57 -4.24
C MET A 122 -5.50 2.06 -4.33
N VAL A 123 -4.41 1.35 -4.65
CA VAL A 123 -4.47 -0.09 -4.93
C VAL A 123 -4.20 -0.96 -3.70
N ASP A 124 -3.60 -0.39 -2.65
CA ASP A 124 -3.19 -1.17 -1.48
C ASP A 124 -3.61 -0.54 -0.15
N ALA A 125 -2.98 0.53 0.32
CA ALA A 125 -3.06 0.97 1.71
C ALA A 125 -4.48 1.34 2.17
N SER A 126 -5.30 2.02 1.36
CA SER A 126 -6.65 2.45 1.74
C SER A 126 -7.70 1.33 1.70
N VAL A 127 -7.36 0.15 1.17
CA VAL A 127 -8.29 -0.97 0.98
C VAL A 127 -8.00 -2.07 2.00
N GLY A 128 -9.03 -2.52 2.73
CA GLY A 128 -8.94 -3.67 3.64
C GLY A 128 -8.83 -3.32 5.11
N GLY A 129 -9.12 -2.07 5.49
CA GLY A 129 -9.40 -1.65 6.87
C GLY A 129 -8.22 -1.70 7.83
N LYS A 130 -7.00 -1.94 7.38
CA LYS A 130 -5.81 -1.82 8.25
C LYS A 130 -5.53 -0.33 8.47
N THR A 131 -5.55 0.12 9.73
CA THR A 131 -5.21 1.50 10.11
C THR A 131 -4.21 1.47 11.24
N GLY A 132 -3.33 2.46 11.35
CA GLY A 132 -2.32 2.45 12.41
C GLY A 132 -1.22 3.47 12.24
N VAL A 133 -0.27 3.40 13.17
CA VAL A 133 0.89 4.27 13.26
C VAL A 133 2.17 3.48 13.50
N ASN A 134 3.29 4.10 13.18
CA ASN A 134 4.62 3.60 13.51
C ASN A 134 4.90 3.85 15.01
N PHE A 135 5.63 2.95 15.64
CA PHE A 135 5.99 3.08 17.05
C PHE A 135 7.36 2.47 17.33
N ASN A 136 8.20 3.18 18.11
CA ASN A 136 9.55 2.74 18.48
C ASN A 136 10.42 2.29 17.29
N GLY A 137 10.34 2.99 16.17
CA GLY A 137 11.11 2.65 14.94
C GLY A 137 10.53 1.51 14.12
N LEU A 138 9.43 0.88 14.57
CA LEU A 138 8.76 -0.19 13.85
C LEU A 138 7.57 0.34 13.06
N LYS A 139 7.46 -0.05 11.79
CA LYS A 139 6.34 0.34 10.92
C LYS A 139 5.05 -0.38 11.30
N ASN A 140 3.93 0.37 11.30
CA ASN A 140 2.58 -0.15 11.52
C ASN A 140 2.45 -1.04 12.77
N GLU A 141 3.13 -0.66 13.86
CA GLU A 141 3.19 -1.48 15.08
C GLU A 141 1.90 -1.39 15.89
N ILE A 142 1.28 -0.22 15.91
CA ILE A 142 0.03 0.02 16.63
C ILE A 142 -1.07 0.35 15.65
N GLY A 143 -2.17 -0.40 15.70
CA GLY A 143 -3.29 -0.16 14.80
C GLY A 143 -4.54 -0.95 15.17
N VAL A 144 -5.60 -0.71 14.40
CA VAL A 144 -6.87 -1.42 14.48
C VAL A 144 -7.40 -1.73 13.10
N PHE A 145 -8.26 -2.74 13.00
CA PHE A 145 -9.06 -2.96 11.81
C PHE A 145 -10.30 -2.05 11.89
N ALA A 146 -10.35 -1.05 11.01
CA ALA A 146 -11.45 -0.10 10.92
C ALA A 146 -11.76 0.20 9.44
N ASP A 147 -12.96 -0.10 8.99
CA ASP A 147 -13.39 0.14 7.63
C ASP A 147 -13.81 1.60 7.43
N ALA A 148 -13.25 2.26 6.42
CA ALA A 148 -13.79 3.51 5.92
C ALA A 148 -15.23 3.30 5.41
N ARG A 149 -16.12 4.27 5.62
CA ARG A 149 -17.46 4.22 5.03
C ARG A 149 -17.38 4.17 3.50
N PHE A 150 -16.49 5.00 2.95
CA PHE A 150 -16.16 5.04 1.52
C PHE A 150 -14.67 5.15 1.31
N VAL A 151 -14.19 4.52 0.24
CA VAL A 151 -12.89 4.79 -0.38
C VAL A 151 -13.17 5.30 -1.78
N ILE A 152 -12.89 6.59 -2.01
CA ILE A 152 -13.15 7.24 -3.30
C ILE A 152 -11.83 7.30 -4.08
N ILE A 153 -11.72 6.44 -5.07
CA ILE A 153 -10.54 6.33 -5.94
C ILE A 153 -10.72 7.27 -7.13
N SER A 154 -9.81 8.21 -7.28
CA SER A 154 -9.79 9.11 -8.44
C SER A 154 -8.38 9.24 -8.98
N THR A 155 -8.18 8.87 -10.25
CA THR A 155 -6.88 9.01 -10.93
C THR A 155 -6.49 10.47 -11.21
N LEU A 156 -7.39 11.43 -10.94
CA LEU A 156 -7.11 12.88 -10.98
C LEU A 156 -5.90 13.28 -10.13
N PHE A 157 -5.57 12.51 -9.09
CA PHE A 157 -4.43 12.82 -8.22
C PHE A 157 -3.11 12.26 -8.73
N LEU A 158 -3.11 11.36 -9.71
CA LEU A 158 -1.88 10.76 -10.24
C LEU A 158 -1.01 11.78 -10.98
N ASP A 159 -1.59 12.87 -11.47
CA ASP A 159 -0.84 14.01 -12.07
C ASP A 159 -0.03 14.82 -11.03
N THR A 160 -0.30 14.60 -9.72
CA THR A 160 0.45 15.23 -8.63
C THR A 160 1.64 14.38 -8.15
N LEU A 161 1.80 13.16 -8.68
CA LEU A 161 2.86 12.24 -8.30
C LEU A 161 4.08 12.39 -9.20
N ASP A 162 5.26 12.29 -8.61
CA ASP A 162 6.48 12.01 -9.35
C ASP A 162 6.54 10.54 -9.81
N MET A 163 7.41 10.26 -10.76
CA MET A 163 7.57 8.92 -11.34
C MET A 163 7.95 7.86 -10.28
N PRO A 164 8.87 8.12 -9.32
CA PRO A 164 9.17 7.17 -8.27
C PRO A 164 7.96 6.75 -7.44
N ASN A 165 7.08 7.69 -7.06
CA ASN A 165 5.87 7.38 -6.32
C ASN A 165 4.82 6.63 -7.16
N LEU A 166 4.74 6.92 -8.47
CA LEU A 166 3.91 6.15 -9.38
C LEU A 166 4.40 4.71 -9.49
N CYS A 167 5.71 4.50 -9.73
CA CYS A 167 6.35 3.17 -9.75
C CYS A 167 6.13 2.43 -8.44
N SER A 168 6.25 3.12 -7.29
CA SER A 168 6.02 2.49 -5.98
C SER A 168 4.63 1.85 -5.86
N GLY A 169 3.58 2.54 -6.31
CA GLY A 169 2.23 1.95 -6.32
C GLY A 169 2.08 0.84 -7.38
N TYR A 170 2.78 0.96 -8.50
CA TYR A 170 2.70 0.00 -9.59
C TYR A 170 3.28 -1.38 -9.23
N ALA A 171 4.26 -1.44 -8.34
CA ALA A 171 4.79 -2.71 -7.83
C ALA A 171 3.71 -3.58 -7.16
N GLU A 172 2.78 -2.94 -6.43
CA GLU A 172 1.63 -3.63 -5.85
C GLU A 172 0.64 -4.12 -6.90
N MET A 173 0.43 -3.35 -7.97
CA MET A 173 -0.38 -3.81 -9.10
C MET A 173 0.26 -5.03 -9.77
N LEU A 174 1.58 -5.02 -9.99
CA LEU A 174 2.33 -6.16 -10.54
C LEU A 174 2.16 -7.41 -9.66
N LYS A 175 2.27 -7.27 -8.33
CA LYS A 175 1.96 -8.33 -7.37
C LYS A 175 0.52 -8.84 -7.55
N HIS A 176 -0.46 -7.95 -7.68
CA HIS A 176 -1.86 -8.33 -7.90
C HIS A 176 -2.04 -9.11 -9.20
N GLY A 177 -1.37 -8.72 -10.29
CA GLY A 177 -1.38 -9.47 -11.54
C GLY A 177 -0.81 -10.89 -11.39
N LEU A 178 0.34 -11.02 -10.72
CA LEU A 178 0.98 -12.32 -10.46
C LEU A 178 0.10 -13.28 -9.64
N ILE A 179 -0.64 -12.78 -8.65
CA ILE A 179 -1.53 -13.62 -7.82
C ILE A 179 -2.93 -13.80 -8.42
N ASN A 180 -3.27 -13.08 -9.49
CA ASN A 180 -4.61 -13.13 -10.10
C ASN A 180 -4.67 -14.03 -11.33
N ASP A 181 -4.15 -13.55 -12.48
CA ASP A 181 -4.20 -14.27 -13.73
C ASP A 181 -3.17 -13.77 -14.75
N GLU A 182 -2.91 -14.63 -15.76
CA GLU A 182 -1.94 -14.42 -16.85
C GLU A 182 -2.24 -13.16 -17.69
N ARG A 183 -3.52 -12.86 -17.96
CA ARG A 183 -3.92 -11.69 -18.76
C ARG A 183 -3.53 -10.39 -18.06
N MET A 184 -3.89 -10.26 -16.79
CA MET A 184 -3.59 -9.07 -15.99
C MET A 184 -2.08 -8.90 -15.83
N TRP A 185 -1.35 -9.98 -15.53
CA TRP A 185 0.11 -9.94 -15.44
C TRP A 185 0.76 -9.50 -16.75
N ALA A 186 0.35 -10.07 -17.90
CA ALA A 186 0.91 -9.73 -19.20
C ALA A 186 0.68 -8.26 -19.57
N GLU A 187 -0.49 -7.72 -19.23
CA GLU A 187 -0.77 -6.31 -19.44
C GLU A 187 0.10 -5.40 -18.57
N LEU A 188 0.31 -5.79 -17.31
CA LEU A 188 1.15 -5.02 -16.38
C LEU A 188 2.63 -5.01 -16.80
N VAL A 189 3.20 -6.13 -17.20
CA VAL A 189 4.59 -6.16 -17.69
C VAL A 189 4.76 -5.54 -19.08
N GLY A 190 3.68 -5.32 -19.81
CA GLY A 190 3.67 -4.61 -21.10
C GLY A 190 3.48 -3.09 -20.99
N PHE A 191 3.24 -2.55 -19.78
CA PHE A 191 3.00 -1.12 -19.59
C PHE A 191 4.29 -0.31 -19.69
N SER A 192 4.21 0.84 -20.38
CA SER A 192 5.36 1.74 -20.58
C SER A 192 5.27 2.98 -19.70
N PHE A 193 6.23 3.16 -18.80
CA PHE A 193 6.38 4.39 -18.01
C PHE A 193 6.94 5.58 -18.81
N HIS A 194 7.58 5.33 -19.97
CA HIS A 194 8.11 6.41 -20.81
C HIS A 194 7.01 7.17 -21.57
N ASN A 195 5.90 6.49 -21.84
CA ASN A 195 4.74 7.08 -22.50
C ASN A 195 3.46 6.45 -21.90
N PRO A 196 3.09 6.85 -20.66
CA PRO A 196 2.01 6.21 -19.94
C PRO A 196 0.65 6.54 -20.56
N ASP A 197 -0.13 5.51 -20.87
CA ASP A 197 -1.55 5.64 -21.18
C ASP A 197 -2.35 5.69 -19.87
N PHE A 198 -2.77 6.87 -19.47
CA PHE A 198 -3.52 7.06 -18.22
C PHE A 198 -4.94 6.47 -18.26
N VAL A 199 -5.55 6.31 -19.44
CA VAL A 199 -6.84 5.61 -19.57
C VAL A 199 -6.66 4.13 -19.31
N GLN A 200 -5.61 3.53 -19.90
CA GLN A 200 -5.22 2.15 -19.59
C GLN A 200 -4.91 1.99 -18.11
N LEU A 201 -4.10 2.89 -17.54
CA LEU A 201 -3.72 2.85 -16.12
C LEU A 201 -4.96 2.90 -15.20
N GLN A 202 -5.93 3.76 -15.49
CA GLN A 202 -7.17 3.86 -14.70
C GLN A 202 -7.93 2.53 -14.67
N ARG A 203 -8.06 1.85 -15.81
CA ARG A 203 -8.69 0.54 -15.88
C ARG A 203 -7.90 -0.50 -15.06
N MET A 204 -6.58 -0.54 -15.24
CA MET A 204 -5.70 -1.46 -14.52
C MET A 204 -5.74 -1.23 -12.99
N VAL A 205 -5.85 0.03 -12.56
CA VAL A 205 -6.08 0.37 -11.13
C VAL A 205 -7.38 -0.25 -10.63
N GLY A 206 -8.47 -0.12 -11.40
CA GLY A 206 -9.75 -0.73 -11.05
C GLY A 206 -9.67 -2.26 -10.93
N GLU A 207 -9.02 -2.93 -11.87
CA GLU A 207 -8.79 -4.38 -11.82
C GLU A 207 -7.93 -4.79 -10.62
N SER A 208 -6.88 -4.03 -10.32
CA SER A 208 -5.99 -4.26 -9.17
C SER A 208 -6.73 -4.16 -7.83
N ILE A 209 -7.58 -3.14 -7.68
CA ILE A 209 -8.42 -2.96 -6.49
C ILE A 209 -9.39 -4.15 -6.34
N ALA A 210 -10.02 -4.59 -7.42
CA ALA A 210 -10.96 -5.72 -7.39
C ALA A 210 -10.29 -7.03 -6.94
N VAL A 211 -9.02 -7.26 -7.32
CA VAL A 211 -8.24 -8.40 -6.81
C VAL A 211 -8.07 -8.33 -5.29
N LYS A 212 -7.60 -7.19 -4.79
CA LYS A 212 -7.41 -7.00 -3.35
C LYS A 212 -8.72 -7.11 -2.57
N GLU A 213 -9.77 -6.42 -3.04
CA GLU A 213 -11.08 -6.44 -2.39
C GLU A 213 -11.62 -7.87 -2.26
N ARG A 214 -11.54 -8.67 -3.33
CA ARG A 214 -11.96 -10.08 -3.33
C ARG A 214 -11.22 -10.90 -2.28
N ILE A 215 -9.89 -10.73 -2.18
CA ILE A 215 -9.06 -11.46 -1.22
C ILE A 215 -9.38 -11.04 0.21
N VAL A 216 -9.50 -9.73 0.46
CA VAL A 216 -9.81 -9.18 1.79
C VAL A 216 -11.20 -9.60 2.25
N GLN A 217 -12.20 -9.65 1.35
CA GLN A 217 -13.56 -10.10 1.70
C GLN A 217 -13.60 -11.57 2.13
N GLN A 218 -12.74 -12.42 1.55
CA GLN A 218 -12.64 -13.83 1.90
C GLN A 218 -11.84 -14.07 3.19
N ASP A 219 -10.88 -13.21 3.51
CA ASP A 219 -10.03 -13.34 4.70
C ASP A 219 -9.72 -11.95 5.31
N PRO A 220 -10.65 -11.32 6.01
CA PRO A 220 -10.48 -9.98 6.58
C PRO A 220 -9.31 -9.87 7.57
N HIS A 221 -8.99 -10.98 8.29
CA HIS A 221 -8.02 -11.00 9.38
C HIS A 221 -6.68 -11.65 9.03
N GLU A 222 -6.42 -11.93 7.74
CA GLU A 222 -5.14 -12.48 7.25
C GLU A 222 -4.72 -13.81 7.91
N LYS A 223 -5.69 -14.69 8.12
CA LYS A 223 -5.43 -16.03 8.68
C LYS A 223 -5.11 -17.09 7.63
N GLY A 224 -5.45 -16.84 6.37
CA GLY A 224 -5.32 -17.78 5.25
C GLY A 224 -5.03 -17.09 3.93
N LEU A 225 -6.02 -17.00 3.03
CA LEU A 225 -5.88 -16.53 1.65
C LEU A 225 -5.25 -15.13 1.53
N ARG A 226 -5.54 -14.21 2.46
CA ARG A 226 -4.99 -12.85 2.43
C ARG A 226 -3.46 -12.83 2.53
N LYS A 227 -2.82 -13.89 3.04
CA LYS A 227 -1.36 -14.05 3.01
C LYS A 227 -0.78 -14.07 1.58
N ALA A 228 -1.59 -14.35 0.55
CA ALA A 228 -1.17 -14.24 -0.85
C ALA A 228 -0.69 -12.82 -1.20
N LEU A 229 -1.26 -11.78 -0.56
CA LEU A 229 -0.84 -10.39 -0.71
C LEU A 229 0.58 -10.12 -0.17
N ASN A 230 1.18 -11.08 0.53
CA ASN A 230 2.56 -10.99 1.02
C ASN A 230 3.61 -11.50 0.02
N LEU A 231 3.22 -11.90 -1.21
CA LEU A 231 4.19 -12.19 -2.27
C LEU A 231 5.11 -10.97 -2.48
N GLY A 232 6.42 -11.19 -2.49
CA GLY A 232 7.43 -10.14 -2.60
C GLY A 232 7.74 -9.40 -1.31
N HIS A 233 6.99 -9.63 -0.23
CA HIS A 233 7.11 -8.82 0.99
C HIS A 233 8.12 -9.38 1.99
N THR A 234 8.40 -10.68 1.99
CA THR A 234 9.35 -11.26 2.98
C THR A 234 10.76 -10.76 2.69
N ILE A 235 11.21 -10.86 1.45
CA ILE A 235 12.51 -10.31 1.02
C ILE A 235 12.42 -8.78 0.93
N GLY A 236 11.32 -8.25 0.41
CA GLY A 236 11.14 -6.80 0.23
C GLY A 236 11.24 -6.01 1.54
N HIS A 237 10.55 -6.43 2.59
CA HIS A 237 10.62 -5.76 3.90
C HIS A 237 12.03 -5.80 4.51
N ALA A 238 12.76 -6.90 4.31
CA ALA A 238 14.15 -6.99 4.77
C ALA A 238 15.03 -5.97 4.05
N ILE A 239 14.91 -5.84 2.71
CA ILE A 239 15.65 -4.84 1.92
C ILE A 239 15.23 -3.41 2.32
N GLU A 240 13.94 -3.15 2.53
CA GLU A 240 13.44 -1.84 2.97
C GLU A 240 14.01 -1.45 4.34
N SER A 241 13.95 -2.36 5.30
CA SER A 241 14.47 -2.15 6.66
C SER A 241 15.99 -1.95 6.65
N PHE A 242 16.71 -2.77 5.89
CA PHE A 242 18.15 -2.62 5.71
C PHE A 242 18.53 -1.26 5.12
N ALA A 243 17.85 -0.84 4.06
CA ALA A 243 18.10 0.47 3.44
C ALA A 243 17.84 1.63 4.41
N MET A 244 16.82 1.52 5.25
CA MET A 244 16.50 2.50 6.29
C MET A 244 17.61 2.55 7.37
N GLU A 245 18.09 1.39 7.86
CA GLU A 245 19.21 1.31 8.81
C GLU A 245 20.50 1.91 8.24
N GLN A 246 20.73 1.79 6.91
CA GLN A 246 21.87 2.38 6.22
C GLN A 246 21.72 3.90 5.94
N GLY A 247 20.63 4.54 6.39
CA GLY A 247 20.36 5.96 6.11
C GLY A 247 20.03 6.26 4.63
N ARG A 248 19.66 5.26 3.87
CA ARG A 248 19.28 5.35 2.45
C ARG A 248 17.86 4.81 2.24
N PRO A 249 16.82 5.42 2.87
CA PRO A 249 15.46 4.91 2.78
C PRO A 249 15.01 4.82 1.32
N MET A 250 14.27 3.76 1.00
CA MET A 250 13.65 3.57 -0.30
C MET A 250 12.12 3.56 -0.18
N LEU A 251 11.43 3.81 -1.29
CA LEU A 251 9.98 3.69 -1.34
C LEU A 251 9.58 2.21 -1.24
N HIS A 252 8.51 1.94 -0.50
CA HIS A 252 8.01 0.58 -0.23
C HIS A 252 7.88 -0.27 -1.49
N GLY A 253 7.26 0.25 -2.55
CA GLY A 253 7.07 -0.52 -3.79
C GLY A 253 8.36 -0.90 -4.51
N TYR A 254 9.46 -0.16 -4.33
CA TYR A 254 10.77 -0.58 -4.84
C TYR A 254 11.26 -1.83 -4.11
N ALA A 255 11.13 -1.84 -2.79
CA ALA A 255 11.47 -3.00 -1.99
C ALA A 255 10.62 -4.23 -2.36
N VAL A 256 9.29 -4.03 -2.53
CA VAL A 256 8.38 -5.09 -2.99
C VAL A 256 8.76 -5.59 -4.38
N ALA A 257 9.09 -4.70 -5.32
CA ALA A 257 9.54 -5.09 -6.67
C ALA A 257 10.80 -5.98 -6.63
N TYR A 258 11.79 -5.62 -5.84
CA TYR A 258 12.98 -6.46 -5.64
C TYR A 258 12.63 -7.78 -4.95
N GLY A 259 11.76 -7.74 -3.94
CA GLY A 259 11.25 -8.93 -3.27
C GLY A 259 10.51 -9.88 -4.21
N LEU A 260 9.73 -9.34 -5.16
CA LEU A 260 9.07 -10.14 -6.21
C LEU A 260 10.09 -10.93 -7.05
N ILE A 261 11.23 -10.33 -7.44
CA ILE A 261 12.28 -11.05 -8.18
C ILE A 261 12.79 -12.25 -7.37
N GLY A 262 13.13 -12.04 -6.08
CA GLY A 262 13.67 -13.10 -5.24
C GLY A 262 12.64 -14.19 -4.91
N GLU A 263 11.40 -13.81 -4.61
CA GLU A 263 10.36 -14.79 -4.27
C GLU A 263 9.86 -15.55 -5.50
N LEU A 264 9.93 -14.96 -6.71
CA LEU A 264 9.71 -15.70 -7.96
C LEU A 264 10.88 -16.64 -8.27
N TYR A 265 12.14 -16.28 -7.95
CA TYR A 265 13.26 -17.21 -8.04
C TYR A 265 13.04 -18.43 -7.12
N LEU A 266 12.66 -18.18 -5.86
CA LEU A 266 12.29 -19.26 -4.92
C LEU A 266 11.10 -20.08 -5.44
N SER A 267 10.14 -19.44 -6.11
CA SER A 267 9.00 -20.12 -6.73
C SER A 267 9.43 -21.10 -7.83
N VAL A 268 10.42 -20.73 -8.64
CA VAL A 268 11.02 -21.66 -9.63
C VAL A 268 11.63 -22.87 -8.92
N CYS A 269 12.43 -22.63 -7.88
CA CYS A 269 13.15 -23.69 -7.18
C CYS A 269 12.22 -24.62 -6.37
N LYS A 270 11.17 -24.08 -5.75
CA LYS A 270 10.33 -24.81 -4.76
C LYS A 270 9.00 -25.31 -5.33
N THR A 271 8.41 -24.59 -6.26
CA THR A 271 7.03 -24.82 -6.70
C THR A 271 6.89 -24.96 -8.22
N ALA A 272 8.02 -25.09 -8.94
CA ALA A 272 8.07 -25.24 -10.38
C ALA A 272 7.44 -24.08 -11.18
N PHE A 273 7.52 -22.85 -10.68
CA PHE A 273 7.06 -21.66 -11.39
C PHE A 273 7.80 -21.52 -12.74
N PRO A 274 7.12 -21.11 -13.83
CA PRO A 274 7.75 -21.04 -15.15
C PRO A 274 8.91 -20.02 -15.22
N VAL A 275 10.10 -20.47 -15.60
CA VAL A 275 11.34 -19.66 -15.69
C VAL A 275 11.16 -18.47 -16.62
N ASP A 276 10.42 -18.64 -17.73
CA ASP A 276 10.19 -17.55 -18.69
C ASP A 276 9.36 -16.42 -18.07
N ARG A 277 8.42 -16.73 -17.18
CA ARG A 277 7.63 -15.72 -16.45
C ARG A 277 8.47 -14.99 -15.41
N LEU A 278 9.35 -15.70 -14.71
CA LEU A 278 10.36 -15.09 -13.83
C LEU A 278 11.22 -14.09 -14.63
N ARG A 279 11.80 -14.52 -15.76
CA ARG A 279 12.68 -13.66 -16.58
C ARG A 279 11.98 -12.42 -17.10
N GLN A 280 10.75 -12.55 -17.60
CA GLN A 280 9.96 -11.43 -18.11
C GLN A 280 9.64 -10.43 -16.98
N THR A 281 9.22 -10.93 -15.82
CA THR A 281 8.92 -10.09 -14.64
C THR A 281 10.20 -9.39 -14.11
N ALA A 282 11.29 -10.13 -13.97
CA ALA A 282 12.57 -9.59 -13.51
C ALA A 282 13.11 -8.52 -14.46
N ARG A 283 13.02 -8.75 -15.78
CA ARG A 283 13.42 -7.77 -16.78
C ARG A 283 12.61 -6.47 -16.64
N PHE A 284 11.28 -6.56 -16.58
CA PHE A 284 10.42 -5.40 -16.38
C PHE A 284 10.79 -4.62 -15.10
N ILE A 285 10.99 -5.35 -13.99
CA ILE A 285 11.34 -4.72 -12.72
C ILE A 285 12.69 -4.00 -12.83
N ARG A 286 13.72 -4.61 -13.42
CA ARG A 286 15.02 -3.97 -13.58
C ARG A 286 14.99 -2.74 -14.49
N GLU A 287 14.20 -2.79 -15.56
CA GLU A 287 14.03 -1.64 -16.46
C GLU A 287 13.30 -0.47 -15.76
N ALA A 288 12.34 -0.75 -14.89
CA ALA A 288 11.51 0.28 -14.24
C ALA A 288 12.06 0.75 -12.88
N TYR A 289 12.71 -0.12 -12.11
CA TYR A 289 13.12 0.15 -10.71
C TYR A 289 14.64 0.10 -10.51
N GLY A 290 15.41 -0.38 -11.50
CA GLY A 290 16.84 -0.62 -11.35
C GLY A 290 17.13 -1.85 -10.48
N THR A 291 18.30 -1.84 -9.83
CA THR A 291 18.77 -2.90 -8.92
C THR A 291 19.04 -2.32 -7.53
N PRO A 292 18.79 -3.09 -6.45
CA PRO A 292 19.05 -2.62 -5.10
C PRO A 292 20.56 -2.54 -4.84
N ALA A 293 20.98 -1.56 -4.04
CA ALA A 293 22.38 -1.39 -3.62
C ALA A 293 22.68 -2.31 -2.43
N ILE A 294 22.74 -3.63 -2.67
CA ILE A 294 23.12 -4.67 -1.72
C ILE A 294 24.32 -5.47 -2.22
N THR A 295 25.11 -6.01 -1.30
CA THR A 295 26.28 -6.84 -1.56
C THR A 295 26.18 -8.18 -0.84
N CYS A 296 27.05 -9.15 -1.13
CA CYS A 296 27.08 -10.42 -0.40
C CYS A 296 27.33 -10.24 1.10
N ASP A 297 28.09 -9.20 1.49
CA ASP A 297 28.39 -8.90 2.90
C ASP A 297 27.13 -8.50 3.70
N ASP A 298 26.08 -8.05 3.02
CA ASP A 298 24.81 -7.64 3.64
C ASP A 298 23.86 -8.82 3.92
N TYR A 299 24.11 -10.00 3.31
CA TYR A 299 23.20 -11.16 3.40
C TYR A 299 22.92 -11.65 4.82
N PRO A 300 23.93 -11.73 5.72
CA PRO A 300 23.65 -12.13 7.11
C PRO A 300 22.63 -11.20 7.79
N LYS A 301 22.73 -9.88 7.53
CA LYS A 301 21.81 -8.89 8.08
C LYS A 301 20.42 -8.99 7.47
N LEU A 302 20.32 -9.19 6.15
CA LEU A 302 19.04 -9.40 5.48
C LEU A 302 18.31 -10.65 5.98
N LEU A 303 19.04 -11.76 6.19
CA LEU A 303 18.49 -12.98 6.79
C LEU A 303 17.98 -12.75 8.22
N GLU A 304 18.74 -11.99 9.03
CA GLU A 304 18.31 -11.60 10.38
C GLU A 304 16.98 -10.81 10.31
N LEU A 305 16.90 -9.79 9.45
CA LEU A 305 15.70 -8.98 9.28
C LEU A 305 14.50 -9.81 8.80
N MET A 306 14.70 -10.77 7.87
CA MET A 306 13.65 -11.70 7.46
C MET A 306 13.14 -12.56 8.62
N LYS A 307 14.02 -13.04 9.51
CA LYS A 307 13.63 -13.84 10.69
C LYS A 307 12.76 -13.06 11.69
N HIS A 308 12.96 -11.74 11.77
CA HIS A 308 12.21 -10.83 12.66
C HIS A 308 10.88 -10.33 12.08
N ASP A 309 10.55 -10.65 10.81
CA ASP A 309 9.25 -10.28 10.25
C ASP A 309 8.11 -10.90 11.07
N LYS A 310 7.08 -10.10 11.38
CA LYS A 310 5.89 -10.47 12.19
C LYS A 310 5.15 -11.72 11.70
N LYS A 311 5.39 -12.15 10.46
CA LYS A 311 4.79 -13.33 9.83
C LYS A 311 5.48 -14.63 10.27
N ASN A 312 6.64 -14.55 10.91
CA ASN A 312 7.48 -15.70 11.22
C ASN A 312 7.24 -16.19 12.64
N THR A 313 7.05 -17.49 12.76
CA THR A 313 6.90 -18.17 14.04
C THR A 313 8.13 -19.03 14.29
N SER A 314 8.76 -18.91 15.46
CA SER A 314 9.89 -19.77 15.87
C SER A 314 11.13 -19.68 14.97
N GLY A 315 11.40 -18.53 14.34
CA GLY A 315 12.59 -18.31 13.49
C GLY A 315 12.54 -18.96 12.11
N ILE A 316 11.41 -19.55 11.71
CA ILE A 316 11.19 -20.08 10.37
C ILE A 316 10.69 -18.97 9.47
N ILE A 317 11.42 -18.67 8.38
CA ILE A 317 11.02 -17.67 7.40
C ILE A 317 9.94 -18.27 6.48
N ASN A 318 8.76 -17.65 6.47
CA ASN A 318 7.63 -18.05 5.66
C ASN A 318 7.46 -17.17 4.44
N PHE A 319 7.18 -17.80 3.30
CA PHE A 319 6.96 -17.15 2.01
C PHE A 319 5.57 -17.47 1.45
N SER A 320 5.04 -16.55 0.67
CA SER A 320 3.99 -16.80 -0.30
C SER A 320 4.64 -16.95 -1.66
N LEU A 321 4.64 -18.15 -2.23
CA LEU A 321 5.27 -18.48 -3.52
C LEU A 321 4.22 -18.80 -4.57
N LEU A 322 4.61 -18.92 -5.83
CA LEU A 322 3.72 -19.24 -6.95
C LEU A 322 4.12 -20.58 -7.60
N ALA A 323 3.16 -21.45 -7.89
CA ALA A 323 3.38 -22.57 -8.81
C ALA A 323 3.09 -22.19 -10.26
N ASN A 324 2.23 -21.21 -10.47
CA ASN A 324 1.98 -20.54 -11.75
C ASN A 324 1.39 -19.15 -11.46
N ILE A 325 1.28 -18.27 -12.44
CA ILE A 325 0.52 -17.03 -12.29
C ILE A 325 -0.91 -17.39 -11.89
N GLY A 326 -1.39 -16.78 -10.81
CA GLY A 326 -2.70 -17.10 -10.21
C GLY A 326 -2.74 -18.33 -9.31
N ASP A 327 -1.67 -19.13 -9.22
CA ASP A 327 -1.61 -20.31 -8.34
C ASP A 327 -0.65 -20.07 -7.16
N VAL A 328 -1.18 -19.54 -6.08
CA VAL A 328 -0.41 -19.18 -4.87
C VAL A 328 -0.25 -20.36 -3.93
N LYS A 329 0.98 -20.61 -3.50
CA LYS A 329 1.35 -21.58 -2.46
C LYS A 329 1.74 -20.83 -1.19
N LEU A 330 0.89 -20.90 -0.18
CA LEU A 330 1.09 -20.22 1.10
C LEU A 330 2.00 -21.04 2.03
N ASN A 331 2.62 -20.32 3.00
CA ASN A 331 3.44 -20.91 4.06
C ASN A 331 4.57 -21.81 3.52
N GLN A 332 5.21 -21.39 2.44
CA GLN A 332 6.39 -22.07 1.91
C GLN A 332 7.64 -21.64 2.69
N THR A 333 8.63 -22.53 2.76
CA THR A 333 9.90 -22.26 3.44
C THR A 333 11.07 -22.45 2.49
N ALA A 334 12.18 -21.74 2.76
CA ALA A 334 13.43 -21.88 2.03
C ALA A 334 14.59 -21.96 3.01
N SER A 335 15.67 -22.65 2.64
CA SER A 335 16.92 -22.66 3.41
C SER A 335 17.63 -21.31 3.27
N GLU A 336 18.59 -21.03 4.16
CA GLU A 336 19.42 -19.83 4.07
C GLU A 336 20.20 -19.77 2.76
N GLU A 337 20.65 -20.92 2.25
CA GLU A 337 21.37 -21.04 0.97
C GLU A 337 20.45 -20.67 -0.19
N GLU A 338 19.23 -21.21 -0.26
CA GLU A 338 18.24 -20.87 -1.29
C GLU A 338 17.88 -19.36 -1.27
N ILE A 339 17.80 -18.77 -0.08
CA ILE A 339 17.54 -17.32 0.07
C ILE A 339 18.74 -16.50 -0.44
N LYS A 340 19.99 -16.93 -0.15
CA LYS A 340 21.19 -16.27 -0.67
C LYS A 340 21.27 -16.32 -2.20
N GLU A 341 20.94 -17.46 -2.81
CA GLU A 341 20.85 -17.59 -4.27
C GLU A 341 19.76 -16.65 -4.85
N ALA A 342 18.61 -16.50 -4.16
CA ALA A 342 17.58 -15.54 -4.57
C ALA A 342 18.09 -14.08 -4.48
N LEU A 343 18.88 -13.74 -3.45
CA LEU A 343 19.51 -12.42 -3.31
C LEU A 343 20.57 -12.17 -4.39
N ASP A 344 21.36 -13.19 -4.76
CA ASP A 344 22.30 -13.12 -5.88
C ASP A 344 21.54 -12.87 -7.19
N PHE A 345 20.43 -13.56 -7.44
CA PHE A 345 19.59 -13.35 -8.62
C PHE A 345 18.97 -11.95 -8.67
N ILE A 346 18.58 -11.37 -7.53
CA ILE A 346 18.10 -9.97 -7.47
C ILE A 346 19.19 -9.01 -7.92
N ARG A 347 20.42 -9.24 -7.48
CA ARG A 347 21.58 -8.35 -7.68
C ARG A 347 22.19 -8.47 -9.07
N GLU A 348 22.34 -9.68 -9.59
CA GLU A 348 23.19 -9.98 -10.77
C GLU A 348 22.42 -10.49 -11.99
N GLY A 349 21.24 -11.07 -11.80
CA GLY A 349 20.47 -11.86 -12.80
C GLY A 349 19.83 -11.13 -13.95
#